data_4da1920ad798a5176707b52f3d85b94d
#
_entry.id   4da1920ad798a5176707b52f3d85b94d
#
_cell.length_a   1.000
_cell.length_b   1.000
_cell.length_c   1.000
_cell.angle_alpha   90.00
_cell.angle_beta   90.00
_cell.angle_gamma   90.00
#
_symmetry.space_group_name_H-M   'P 1'
#
loop_
_entity.id
_entity.type
_entity.pdbx_description
1 polymer ?
#
loop_
_entity_poly.entity_id
_entity_poly.type
_entity_poly.pdbx_seq_one_letter_code
_entity_poly.pdbx_strand_id
1 'polypeptide(L)'
;KAVMDELIPLAQSRPDIKAYVAPYSGTFYYRNISGTKLLSAHSFGIAIDLVYNRKDYWKWASREEGQKRLESYPKEIVEIFEKNNFIWGGKWGHFDLFHFEYRPEIIMMSRFFGNRNNEPQFWYNGAPVDNDEVKSYIKKIDETFENL
;
A
#
# COMPACT_ATOMS: atom_id res chain seq x y z
N LYS A 1 -4.41 -7.75 -11.28
CA LYS A 1 -3.87 -8.33 -12.52
C LYS A 1 -2.45 -7.81 -12.76
N ALA A 2 -2.22 -6.50 -12.93
CA ALA A 2 -0.90 -5.94 -13.24
C ALA A 2 0.22 -6.43 -12.30
N VAL A 3 0.01 -6.40 -10.98
CA VAL A 3 0.96 -6.97 -10.00
C VAL A 3 1.29 -8.43 -10.30
N MET A 4 0.29 -9.26 -10.60
CA MET A 4 0.50 -10.69 -10.84
C MET A 4 1.23 -10.96 -12.16
N ASP A 5 1.00 -10.14 -13.19
CA ASP A 5 1.67 -10.26 -14.49
C ASP A 5 3.19 -10.10 -14.36
N GLU A 6 3.68 -9.39 -13.32
CA GLU A 6 5.09 -9.20 -13.02
C GLU A 6 5.62 -10.14 -11.92
N LEU A 7 4.82 -10.35 -10.88
CA LEU A 7 5.24 -11.11 -9.71
C LEU A 7 5.36 -12.61 -10.00
N ILE A 8 4.48 -13.15 -10.87
CA ILE A 8 4.51 -14.60 -11.22
C ILE A 8 5.81 -14.99 -11.93
N PRO A 9 6.23 -14.31 -13.01
CA PRO A 9 7.50 -14.65 -13.67
C PRO A 9 8.70 -14.48 -12.74
N LEU A 10 8.70 -13.44 -11.90
CA LEU A 10 9.76 -13.22 -10.92
C LEU A 10 9.84 -14.37 -9.91
N ALA A 11 8.72 -14.77 -9.32
CA ALA A 11 8.66 -15.87 -8.37
C ALA A 11 9.00 -17.24 -9.00
N GLN A 12 8.73 -17.42 -10.29
CA GLN A 12 9.13 -18.65 -11.03
C GLN A 12 10.64 -18.74 -11.23
N SER A 13 11.31 -17.60 -11.45
CA SER A 13 12.76 -17.55 -11.67
C SER A 13 13.57 -17.43 -10.37
N ARG A 14 12.96 -16.98 -9.27
CA ARG A 14 13.60 -16.66 -8.00
C ARG A 14 12.92 -17.40 -6.83
N PRO A 15 13.46 -18.57 -6.43
CA PRO A 15 12.90 -19.34 -5.29
C PRO A 15 12.87 -18.57 -3.96
N ASP A 16 13.83 -17.66 -3.74
CA ASP A 16 13.88 -16.76 -2.60
C ASP A 16 12.69 -15.78 -2.58
N ILE A 17 12.33 -15.20 -3.72
CA ILE A 17 11.13 -14.35 -3.88
C ILE A 17 9.86 -15.19 -3.69
N LYS A 18 9.81 -16.38 -4.28
CA LYS A 18 8.66 -17.29 -4.15
C LYS A 18 8.30 -17.57 -2.70
N ALA A 19 9.29 -17.71 -1.83
CA ALA A 19 9.08 -17.95 -0.40
C ALA A 19 8.32 -16.82 0.33
N TYR A 20 8.32 -15.61 -0.21
CA TYR A 20 7.58 -14.46 0.34
C TYR A 20 6.16 -14.33 -0.23
N VAL A 21 5.91 -14.87 -1.43
CA VAL A 21 4.65 -14.59 -2.15
C VAL A 21 3.72 -15.79 -2.28
N ALA A 22 4.20 -17.00 -2.04
CA ALA A 22 3.39 -18.20 -2.22
C ALA A 22 3.62 -19.26 -1.14
N PRO A 23 2.54 -19.83 -0.55
CA PRO A 23 1.14 -19.42 -0.71
C PRO A 23 0.87 -18.08 -0.02
N TYR A 24 0.08 -17.18 -0.62
CA TYR A 24 -0.33 -15.94 0.03
C TYR A 24 -1.40 -16.21 1.12
N SER A 25 -1.45 -15.34 2.14
CA SER A 25 -2.33 -15.54 3.30
C SER A 25 -3.77 -15.13 3.03
N GLY A 26 -4.01 -14.08 2.24
CA GLY A 26 -5.37 -13.72 1.86
C GLY A 26 -5.57 -12.27 1.40
N THR A 27 -6.76 -12.02 0.85
CA THR A 27 -7.17 -10.70 0.36
C THR A 27 -8.38 -10.16 1.10
N PHE A 28 -9.53 -10.82 1.00
CA PHE A 28 -10.77 -10.36 1.60
C PHE A 28 -11.06 -11.07 2.92
N TYR A 29 -11.28 -10.28 3.97
CA TYR A 29 -11.77 -10.76 5.26
C TYR A 29 -12.47 -9.64 6.01
N TYR A 30 -13.79 -9.78 6.22
CA TYR A 30 -14.59 -8.77 6.93
C TYR A 30 -14.32 -8.82 8.43
N ARG A 31 -13.52 -7.87 8.91
CA ARG A 31 -13.12 -7.76 10.32
C ARG A 31 -12.68 -6.35 10.67
N ASN A 32 -12.64 -6.04 11.96
CA ASN A 32 -11.98 -4.85 12.46
C ASN A 32 -10.46 -5.05 12.56
N ILE A 33 -9.73 -3.94 12.50
CA ILE A 33 -8.30 -3.91 12.86
C ILE A 33 -8.18 -4.34 14.33
N SER A 34 -7.27 -5.28 14.60
CA SER A 34 -7.07 -5.86 15.94
C SER A 34 -6.86 -4.78 17.02
N GLY A 35 -7.73 -4.79 18.02
CA GLY A 35 -7.72 -3.85 19.13
C GLY A 35 -8.39 -2.50 18.85
N THR A 36 -9.11 -2.36 17.73
CA THR A 36 -9.84 -1.14 17.35
C THR A 36 -11.29 -1.43 16.97
N LYS A 37 -12.09 -0.37 16.79
CA LYS A 37 -13.45 -0.43 16.20
C LYS A 37 -13.46 -0.09 14.71
N LEU A 38 -12.30 0.13 14.10
CA LEU A 38 -12.17 0.50 12.69
C LEU A 38 -12.13 -0.76 11.82
N LEU A 39 -12.82 -0.73 10.68
CA LEU A 39 -12.76 -1.81 9.70
C LEU A 39 -11.35 -1.91 9.10
N SER A 40 -10.88 -3.14 8.94
CA SER A 40 -9.62 -3.44 8.25
C SER A 40 -9.74 -3.15 6.74
N ALA A 41 -8.65 -2.80 6.09
CA ALA A 41 -8.56 -2.67 4.63
C ALA A 41 -8.97 -3.96 3.90
N HIS A 42 -8.75 -5.13 4.52
CA HIS A 42 -9.25 -6.42 4.02
C HIS A 42 -10.78 -6.48 3.90
N SER A 43 -11.50 -5.75 4.77
CA SER A 43 -12.97 -5.70 4.73
C SER A 43 -13.53 -5.01 3.49
N PHE A 44 -12.71 -4.20 2.84
CA PHE A 44 -13.03 -3.47 1.60
C PHE A 44 -12.46 -4.16 0.34
N GLY A 45 -11.72 -5.27 0.50
CA GLY A 45 -11.06 -5.96 -0.61
C GLY A 45 -9.89 -5.20 -1.22
N ILE A 46 -9.34 -4.21 -0.53
CA ILE A 46 -8.23 -3.37 -1.00
C ILE A 46 -6.87 -3.78 -0.43
N ALA A 47 -6.81 -4.84 0.37
CA ALA A 47 -5.57 -5.34 0.97
C ALA A 47 -5.25 -6.77 0.54
N ILE A 48 -3.98 -7.10 0.58
CA ILE A 48 -3.46 -8.47 0.42
C ILE A 48 -2.36 -8.74 1.43
N ASP A 49 -2.45 -9.90 2.08
CA ASP A 49 -1.39 -10.46 2.90
C ASP A 49 -0.66 -11.55 2.12
N LEU A 50 0.64 -11.37 1.93
CA LEU A 50 1.54 -12.35 1.34
C LEU A 50 1.85 -13.48 2.33
N VAL A 51 3.00 -14.16 2.22
CA VAL A 51 3.35 -15.24 3.14
C VAL A 51 3.56 -14.69 4.54
N TYR A 52 2.75 -15.20 5.48
CA TYR A 52 2.85 -14.84 6.88
C TYR A 52 4.17 -15.28 7.51
N ASN A 53 4.81 -14.35 8.22
CA ASN A 53 5.90 -14.62 9.12
C ASN A 53 5.71 -13.80 10.41
N ARG A 54 5.76 -14.45 11.57
CA ARG A 54 5.55 -13.81 12.86
C ARG A 54 6.49 -12.61 13.10
N LYS A 55 7.73 -12.69 12.61
CA LYS A 55 8.74 -11.63 12.75
C LYS A 55 8.51 -10.44 11.82
N ASP A 56 7.57 -10.55 10.91
CA ASP A 56 7.20 -9.51 9.97
C ASP A 56 6.08 -8.60 10.48
N TYR A 57 5.64 -8.81 11.73
CA TYR A 57 4.59 -8.02 12.35
C TYR A 57 5.04 -7.39 13.68
N TRP A 58 4.89 -6.07 13.80
CA TRP A 58 5.40 -5.25 14.90
C TRP A 58 5.05 -5.72 16.32
N LYS A 59 3.87 -6.33 16.51
CA LYS A 59 3.44 -6.83 17.83
C LYS A 59 4.26 -8.01 18.34
N TRP A 60 4.87 -8.77 17.44
CA TRP A 60 5.50 -10.06 17.77
C TRP A 60 6.99 -10.08 17.52
N ALA A 61 7.50 -9.15 16.69
CA ALA A 61 8.92 -8.98 16.50
C ALA A 61 9.51 -8.10 17.62
N SER A 62 10.70 -8.40 18.09
CA SER A 62 11.51 -7.41 18.79
C SER A 62 11.92 -6.29 17.83
N ARG A 63 12.31 -5.13 18.36
CA ARG A 63 12.76 -4.00 17.54
C ARG A 63 13.92 -4.40 16.62
N GLU A 64 14.88 -5.15 17.15
CA GLU A 64 16.06 -5.60 16.39
C GLU A 64 15.69 -6.61 15.30
N GLU A 65 14.83 -7.59 15.61
CA GLU A 65 14.35 -8.56 14.62
C GLU A 65 13.54 -7.87 13.52
N GLY A 66 12.64 -6.97 13.89
CA GLY A 66 11.84 -6.20 12.94
C GLY A 66 12.70 -5.37 11.99
N GLN A 67 13.73 -4.71 12.50
CA GLN A 67 14.66 -3.93 11.69
C GLN A 67 15.43 -4.83 10.70
N LYS A 68 15.96 -5.96 11.16
CA LYS A 68 16.64 -6.93 10.27
C LYS A 68 15.70 -7.48 9.18
N ARG A 69 14.45 -7.77 9.55
CA ARG A 69 13.45 -8.25 8.59
C ARG A 69 13.10 -7.18 7.58
N LEU A 70 12.90 -5.94 8.00
CA LEU A 70 12.64 -4.79 7.14
C LEU A 70 13.76 -4.59 6.10
N GLU A 71 15.01 -4.63 6.53
CA GLU A 71 16.18 -4.47 5.67
C GLU A 71 16.36 -5.63 4.68
N SER A 72 15.97 -6.84 5.07
CA SER A 72 16.09 -8.06 4.25
C SER A 72 14.86 -8.35 3.39
N TYR A 73 13.78 -7.59 3.52
CA TYR A 73 12.58 -7.81 2.72
C TYR A 73 12.87 -7.52 1.24
N PRO A 74 12.47 -8.40 0.30
CA PRO A 74 12.81 -8.22 -1.12
C PRO A 74 12.23 -6.93 -1.69
N LYS A 75 13.10 -6.01 -2.11
CA LYS A 75 12.71 -4.70 -2.66
C LYS A 75 11.91 -4.84 -3.95
N GLU A 76 12.21 -5.85 -4.75
CA GLU A 76 11.53 -6.15 -6.00
C GLU A 76 10.02 -6.38 -5.79
N ILE A 77 9.65 -7.07 -4.70
CA ILE A 77 8.24 -7.25 -4.35
C ILE A 77 7.59 -5.90 -4.05
N VAL A 78 8.24 -5.09 -3.20
CA VAL A 78 7.73 -3.76 -2.81
C VAL A 78 7.56 -2.87 -4.05
N GLU A 79 8.57 -2.82 -4.92
CA GLU A 79 8.57 -2.01 -6.14
C GLU A 79 7.43 -2.42 -7.10
N ILE A 80 7.20 -3.73 -7.30
CA ILE A 80 6.10 -4.23 -8.13
C ILE A 80 4.75 -3.77 -7.57
N PHE A 81 4.54 -3.85 -6.26
CA PHE A 81 3.30 -3.42 -5.64
C PHE A 81 3.11 -1.91 -5.69
N GLU A 82 4.15 -1.14 -5.34
CA GLU A 82 4.07 0.33 -5.26
C GLU A 82 3.86 0.99 -6.63
N LYS A 83 4.48 0.47 -7.69
CA LYS A 83 4.22 1.00 -9.04
C LYS A 83 2.80 0.70 -9.53
N ASN A 84 2.12 -0.25 -8.92
CA ASN A 84 0.73 -0.59 -9.17
C ASN A 84 -0.22 0.01 -8.11
N ASN A 85 0.17 1.12 -7.48
CA ASN A 85 -0.62 1.91 -6.53
C ASN A 85 -0.96 1.21 -5.20
N PHE A 86 -0.18 0.24 -4.79
CA PHE A 86 -0.24 -0.31 -3.44
C PHE A 86 0.75 0.40 -2.52
N ILE A 87 0.44 0.46 -1.25
CA ILE A 87 1.35 0.87 -0.18
C ILE A 87 1.79 -0.37 0.58
N TRP A 88 3.08 -0.42 0.90
CA TRP A 88 3.65 -1.47 1.72
C TRP A 88 3.55 -1.15 3.21
N GLY A 89 3.03 -2.09 4.01
CA GLY A 89 2.93 -1.95 5.47
C GLY A 89 4.27 -1.90 6.20
N GLY A 90 5.37 -2.23 5.52
CA GLY A 90 6.73 -2.03 6.05
C GLY A 90 7.14 -0.57 6.23
N LYS A 91 6.42 0.39 5.62
CA LYS A 91 6.65 1.83 5.78
C LYS A 91 5.91 2.45 6.97
N TRP A 92 5.14 1.66 7.71
CA TRP A 92 4.38 2.15 8.85
C TRP A 92 5.20 2.09 10.15
N GLY A 93 4.91 3.00 11.08
CA GLY A 93 5.51 2.95 12.42
C GLY A 93 5.17 1.66 13.20
N HIS A 94 3.99 1.09 12.92
CA HIS A 94 3.56 -0.25 13.33
C HIS A 94 3.66 -1.18 12.11
N PHE A 95 4.86 -1.57 11.75
CA PHE A 95 5.13 -2.30 10.52
C PHE A 95 4.40 -3.64 10.40
N ASP A 96 3.99 -3.95 9.17
CA ASP A 96 3.42 -5.22 8.74
C ASP A 96 4.00 -5.57 7.37
N LEU A 97 5.08 -6.37 7.34
CA LEU A 97 5.90 -6.52 6.14
C LEU A 97 5.25 -7.37 5.05
N PHE A 98 4.33 -8.28 5.41
CA PHE A 98 3.63 -9.08 4.42
C PHE A 98 2.35 -8.42 3.91
N HIS A 99 1.94 -7.26 4.48
CA HIS A 99 0.71 -6.55 4.17
C HIS A 99 0.90 -5.45 3.13
N PHE A 100 0.02 -5.41 2.12
CA PHE A 100 -0.05 -4.37 1.10
C PHE A 100 -1.48 -3.88 0.94
N GLU A 101 -1.66 -2.55 0.81
CA GLU A 101 -2.97 -1.91 0.58
C GLU A 101 -3.00 -1.16 -0.74
N TYR A 102 -4.04 -1.36 -1.55
CA TYR A 102 -4.28 -0.55 -2.73
C TYR A 102 -4.76 0.84 -2.33
N ARG A 103 -3.87 1.83 -2.42
CA ARG A 103 -4.08 3.20 -1.92
C ARG A 103 -3.58 4.24 -2.94
N PRO A 104 -4.21 4.31 -4.13
CA PRO A 104 -3.81 5.25 -5.17
C PRO A 104 -3.85 6.70 -4.68
N GLU A 105 -4.78 7.05 -3.79
CA GLU A 105 -4.89 8.39 -3.22
C GLU A 105 -3.65 8.80 -2.42
N ILE A 106 -3.06 7.89 -1.65
CA ILE A 106 -1.85 8.20 -0.86
C ILE A 106 -0.64 8.31 -1.78
N ILE A 107 -0.54 7.43 -2.80
CA ILE A 107 0.54 7.50 -3.80
C ILE A 107 0.48 8.83 -4.55
N MET A 108 -0.72 9.27 -4.98
CA MET A 108 -0.90 10.57 -5.62
C MET A 108 -0.53 11.72 -4.68
N MET A 109 -0.99 11.68 -3.44
CA MET A 109 -0.62 12.69 -2.44
C MET A 109 0.89 12.78 -2.26
N SER A 110 1.58 11.64 -2.15
CA SER A 110 3.05 11.60 -2.03
C SER A 110 3.76 12.19 -3.25
N ARG A 111 3.27 11.91 -4.47
CA ARG A 111 3.89 12.37 -5.71
C ARG A 111 3.67 13.85 -5.99
N PHE A 112 2.48 14.36 -5.70
CA PHE A 112 2.04 15.67 -6.18
C PHE A 112 1.80 16.71 -5.08
N PHE A 113 1.69 16.30 -3.80
CA PHE A 113 1.35 17.20 -2.70
C PHE A 113 2.49 17.39 -1.68
N GLY A 114 3.73 17.07 -2.05
CA GLY A 114 4.89 17.12 -1.14
C GLY A 114 5.23 18.49 -0.56
N ASN A 115 4.77 19.58 -1.19
CA ASN A 115 4.97 20.96 -0.72
C ASN A 115 3.61 21.64 -0.49
N ARG A 116 2.95 21.36 0.64
CA ARG A 116 1.77 22.13 1.05
C ARG A 116 2.19 23.53 1.51
N ASN A 117 1.88 24.55 0.74
CA ASN A 117 1.79 25.90 1.25
C ASN A 117 0.60 25.96 2.24
N ASN A 118 0.79 26.67 3.37
CA ASN A 118 -0.04 26.59 4.58
C ASN A 118 -1.47 27.19 4.47
N GLU A 119 -1.99 27.51 3.29
CA GLU A 119 -3.36 28.00 3.12
C GLU A 119 -4.11 27.20 2.06
N PRO A 120 -4.77 26.11 2.43
CA PRO A 120 -5.57 25.35 1.49
C PRO A 120 -6.88 26.11 1.18
N GLN A 121 -6.97 26.74 0.01
CA GLN A 121 -8.24 27.24 -0.55
C GLN A 121 -9.07 26.11 -1.16
N PHE A 122 -8.41 25.04 -1.61
CA PHE A 122 -9.03 23.88 -2.25
C PHE A 122 -8.44 22.59 -1.69
N TRP A 123 -9.21 21.51 -1.69
CA TRP A 123 -8.75 20.20 -1.22
C TRP A 123 -7.52 19.70 -2.01
N TYR A 124 -7.38 20.11 -3.28
CA TYR A 124 -6.25 19.76 -4.16
C TYR A 124 -5.10 20.78 -4.13
N ASN A 125 -5.06 21.67 -3.14
CA ASN A 125 -4.01 22.69 -3.05
C ASN A 125 -2.61 22.05 -2.97
N GLY A 126 -1.70 22.51 -3.87
CA GLY A 126 -0.36 21.93 -4.04
C GLY A 126 -0.26 20.83 -5.11
N ALA A 127 -1.39 20.41 -5.71
CA ALA A 127 -1.36 19.53 -6.86
C ALA A 127 -0.84 20.29 -8.11
N PRO A 128 -0.15 19.62 -9.03
CA PRO A 128 0.25 20.20 -10.32
C PRO A 128 -0.96 20.28 -11.25
N VAL A 129 -1.80 21.30 -11.02
CA VAL A 129 -3.06 21.50 -11.76
C VAL A 129 -2.89 21.72 -13.26
N ASP A 130 -1.68 21.96 -13.74
CA ASP A 130 -1.35 22.04 -15.17
C ASP A 130 -1.23 20.66 -15.83
N ASN A 131 -1.10 19.60 -15.05
CA ASN A 131 -1.04 18.22 -15.53
C ASN A 131 -2.46 17.72 -15.87
N ASP A 132 -2.67 17.25 -17.10
CA ASP A 132 -3.99 16.84 -17.59
C ASP A 132 -4.57 15.61 -16.86
N GLU A 133 -3.71 14.69 -16.41
CA GLU A 133 -4.14 13.55 -15.60
C GLU A 133 -4.66 14.04 -14.24
N VAL A 134 -3.94 14.94 -13.59
CA VAL A 134 -4.34 15.54 -12.30
C VAL A 134 -5.65 16.32 -12.44
N LYS A 135 -5.82 17.13 -13.50
CA LYS A 135 -7.10 17.80 -13.80
C LYS A 135 -8.25 16.82 -13.92
N SER A 136 -8.03 15.70 -14.63
CA SER A 136 -9.06 14.68 -14.81
C SER A 136 -9.50 14.08 -13.48
N TYR A 137 -8.55 13.79 -12.56
CA TYR A 137 -8.86 13.28 -11.22
C TYR A 137 -9.58 14.31 -10.36
N ILE A 138 -9.13 15.58 -10.36
CA ILE A 138 -9.78 16.67 -9.62
C ILE A 138 -11.24 16.78 -10.06
N LYS A 139 -11.48 16.90 -11.37
CA LYS A 139 -12.83 16.98 -11.92
C LYS A 139 -13.71 15.81 -11.51
N LYS A 140 -13.21 14.58 -11.61
CA LYS A 140 -13.96 13.38 -11.24
C LYS A 140 -14.33 13.34 -9.76
N ILE A 141 -13.43 13.80 -8.90
CA ILE A 141 -13.66 13.86 -7.45
C ILE A 141 -14.70 14.94 -7.14
N ASP A 142 -14.56 16.15 -7.68
CA ASP A 142 -15.50 17.24 -7.47
C ASP A 142 -16.93 16.84 -7.96
N GLU A 143 -17.05 16.30 -9.16
CA GLU A 143 -18.33 15.79 -9.69
C GLU A 143 -18.94 14.70 -8.79
N THR A 144 -18.14 13.90 -8.12
CA THR A 144 -18.62 12.87 -7.19
C THR A 144 -19.20 13.50 -5.93
N PHE A 145 -18.54 14.53 -5.38
CA PHE A 145 -19.00 15.22 -4.17
C PHE A 145 -20.18 16.14 -4.42
N GLU A 146 -20.29 16.75 -5.59
CA GLU A 146 -21.46 17.58 -5.96
C GLU A 146 -22.76 16.76 -6.11
N ASN A 147 -22.65 15.44 -6.32
CA ASN A 147 -23.77 14.52 -6.49
C ASN A 147 -24.13 13.74 -5.21
N LEU A 148 -23.51 14.05 -4.07
CA LEU A 148 -23.82 13.48 -2.76
C LEU A 148 -24.74 14.41 -1.95
#